data_f27d50a202131ea1fe58b9a3a71653b1
#
_entry.id   f27d50a202131ea1fe58b9a3a71653b1
#
_cell.length_a   1.000
_cell.length_b   1.000
_cell.length_c   1.000
_cell.angle_alpha   90.00
_cell.angle_beta   90.00
_cell.angle_gamma   90.00
#
_symmetry.space_group_name_H-M   'P 1'
#
loop_
_entity.id
_entity.type
_entity.pdbx_description
1 polymer ?
#
loop_
_entity_poly.entity_id
_entity_poly.type
_entity_poly.pdbx_seq_one_letter_code
_entity_poly.pdbx_strand_id
1 'polypeptide(L)'
;ASKYDVLNHTLSLGMDYVWRKKAIKKILNNPKEILDIATGTADFAISAAKHTEANITGIDISDQMINVGNKKIQQKKLNNRIKLSIEDSENLPFHDNSYDAITAGFGVRNFENLEKGLSEIYRVVKKDGYVVILEPSTPKVFPLKQIFSIYFQKILPFIGSLVSKDKSAYS
;
A
#
# COMPACT_ATOMS: atom_id res chain seq x y z
N ALA A 1 6.08 8.10 -10.89
CA ALA A 1 5.62 6.79 -10.38
C ALA A 1 6.73 5.74 -10.43
N SER A 2 7.39 5.41 -11.58
CA SER A 2 8.44 4.38 -11.62
C SER A 2 9.67 4.70 -10.73
N LYS A 3 10.06 5.97 -10.64
CA LYS A 3 11.11 6.42 -9.71
C LYS A 3 10.68 6.30 -8.25
N TYR A 4 9.40 6.48 -7.95
CA TYR A 4 8.83 6.33 -6.62
C TYR A 4 8.92 4.89 -6.12
N ASP A 5 8.60 3.90 -6.98
CA ASP A 5 8.74 2.48 -6.63
C ASP A 5 10.19 2.08 -6.36
N VAL A 6 11.10 2.46 -7.26
CA VAL A 6 12.54 2.21 -7.07
C VAL A 6 13.01 2.84 -5.76
N LEU A 7 12.58 4.07 -5.47
CA LEU A 7 12.93 4.75 -4.23
C LEU A 7 12.39 3.97 -3.01
N ASN A 8 11.11 3.65 -2.98
CA ASN A 8 10.50 2.92 -1.86
C ASN A 8 11.14 1.54 -1.63
N HIS A 9 11.39 0.76 -2.69
CA HIS A 9 12.05 -0.54 -2.57
C HIS A 9 13.51 -0.41 -2.12
N THR A 10 14.22 0.61 -2.61
CA THR A 10 15.60 0.89 -2.17
C THR A 10 15.60 1.35 -0.71
N LEU A 11 14.66 2.22 -0.31
CA LEU A 11 14.55 2.74 1.05
C LEU A 11 14.21 1.67 2.07
N SER A 12 13.36 0.72 1.68
CA SER A 12 13.00 -0.41 2.53
C SER A 12 14.01 -1.56 2.44
N LEU A 13 15.06 -1.45 1.60
CA LEU A 13 15.99 -2.54 1.27
C LEU A 13 15.25 -3.82 0.85
N GLY A 14 14.10 -3.69 0.18
CA GLY A 14 13.25 -4.80 -0.21
C GLY A 14 12.43 -5.43 0.93
N MET A 15 12.53 -4.90 2.15
CA MET A 15 11.77 -5.39 3.32
C MET A 15 10.26 -5.22 3.15
N ASP A 16 9.82 -4.23 2.36
CA ASP A 16 8.42 -3.99 2.05
C ASP A 16 7.71 -5.21 1.44
N TYR A 17 8.39 -6.01 0.62
CA TYR A 17 7.85 -7.29 0.12
C TYR A 17 7.58 -8.29 1.25
N VAL A 18 8.52 -8.37 2.21
CA VAL A 18 8.38 -9.27 3.37
C VAL A 18 7.24 -8.81 4.26
N TRP A 19 7.12 -7.49 4.49
CA TRP A 19 6.05 -6.93 5.31
C TRP A 19 4.68 -7.15 4.68
N ARG A 20 4.49 -6.86 3.38
CA ARG A 20 3.24 -7.12 2.67
C ARG A 20 2.87 -8.61 2.72
N LYS A 21 3.82 -9.51 2.48
CA LYS A 21 3.58 -10.96 2.58
C LYS A 21 3.15 -11.35 3.99
N LYS A 22 3.81 -10.84 5.03
CA LYS A 22 3.42 -11.11 6.43
C LYS A 22 2.04 -10.55 6.75
N ALA A 23 1.71 -9.37 6.24
CA ALA A 23 0.42 -8.73 6.41
C ALA A 23 -0.71 -9.58 5.78
N ILE A 24 -0.56 -10.00 4.54
CA ILE A 24 -1.54 -10.88 3.87
C ILE A 24 -1.76 -12.19 4.61
N LYS A 25 -0.71 -12.79 5.15
CA LYS A 25 -0.81 -14.03 5.94
C LYS A 25 -1.62 -13.89 7.25
N LYS A 26 -1.95 -12.66 7.67
CA LYS A 26 -2.83 -12.41 8.81
C LYS A 26 -4.32 -12.50 8.43
N ILE A 27 -4.64 -12.52 7.16
CA ILE A 27 -6.01 -12.74 6.68
C ILE A 27 -6.27 -14.23 6.69
N LEU A 28 -7.11 -14.71 7.61
CA LEU A 28 -7.25 -16.14 7.89
C LEU A 28 -8.46 -16.80 7.21
N ASN A 29 -9.43 -16.03 6.71
CA ASN A 29 -10.75 -16.55 6.29
C ASN A 29 -10.82 -16.93 4.81
N ASN A 30 -9.70 -17.21 4.14
CA ASN A 30 -9.67 -17.52 2.72
C ASN A 30 -10.55 -16.55 1.89
N PRO A 31 -10.21 -15.25 1.87
CA PRO A 31 -11.04 -14.19 1.31
C PRO A 31 -11.31 -14.44 -0.16
N LYS A 32 -12.49 -14.05 -0.65
CA LYS A 32 -12.88 -14.08 -2.07
C LYS A 32 -12.75 -12.71 -2.71
N GLU A 33 -13.06 -11.67 -1.97
CA GLU A 33 -13.00 -10.27 -2.42
C GLU A 33 -12.12 -9.44 -1.47
N ILE A 34 -11.08 -8.85 -1.99
CA ILE A 34 -10.16 -7.96 -1.24
C ILE A 34 -10.20 -6.56 -1.86
N LEU A 35 -10.32 -5.53 -1.02
CA LEU A 35 -10.12 -4.14 -1.41
C LEU A 35 -8.74 -3.68 -0.94
N ASP A 36 -7.93 -3.17 -1.86
CA ASP A 36 -6.62 -2.56 -1.56
C ASP A 36 -6.72 -1.04 -1.69
N ILE A 37 -6.75 -0.35 -0.55
CA ILE A 37 -6.95 1.09 -0.45
C ILE A 37 -5.61 1.81 -0.54
N ALA A 38 -5.56 2.93 -1.28
CA ALA A 38 -4.34 3.65 -1.62
C ALA A 38 -3.31 2.68 -2.23
N THR A 39 -3.77 1.90 -3.21
CA THR A 39 -3.00 0.79 -3.82
C THR A 39 -1.70 1.24 -4.49
N GLY A 40 -1.58 2.52 -4.82
CA GLY A 40 -0.43 3.09 -5.51
C GLY A 40 -0.17 2.35 -6.83
N THR A 41 1.02 1.80 -6.95
CA THR A 41 1.42 1.00 -8.13
C THR A 41 1.06 -0.49 -8.01
N ALA A 42 0.07 -0.82 -7.18
CA ALA A 42 -0.52 -2.14 -6.98
C ALA A 42 0.40 -3.20 -6.34
N ASP A 43 1.45 -2.83 -5.62
CA ASP A 43 2.36 -3.82 -5.04
C ASP A 43 1.70 -4.67 -3.95
N PHE A 44 0.79 -4.08 -3.16
CA PHE A 44 0.04 -4.84 -2.14
C PHE A 44 -1.03 -5.73 -2.79
N ALA A 45 -1.78 -5.20 -3.76
CA ALA A 45 -2.74 -5.97 -4.56
C ALA A 45 -2.07 -7.17 -5.25
N ILE A 46 -0.89 -6.97 -5.87
CA ILE A 46 -0.10 -8.04 -6.48
C ILE A 46 0.37 -9.05 -5.43
N SER A 47 0.78 -8.59 -4.24
CA SER A 47 1.15 -9.50 -3.15
C SER A 47 -0.06 -10.32 -2.68
N ALA A 48 -1.24 -9.70 -2.55
CA ALA A 48 -2.47 -10.39 -2.19
C ALA A 48 -2.85 -11.47 -3.22
N ALA A 49 -2.80 -11.14 -4.52
CA ALA A 49 -3.09 -12.11 -5.59
C ALA A 49 -2.16 -13.33 -5.60
N LYS A 50 -0.90 -13.15 -5.17
CA LYS A 50 0.08 -14.25 -5.09
C LYS A 50 -0.11 -15.16 -3.88
N HIS A 51 -0.78 -14.71 -2.84
CA HIS A 51 -0.88 -15.43 -1.58
C HIS A 51 -2.31 -15.80 -1.19
N THR A 52 -3.28 -15.44 -2.01
CA THR A 52 -4.71 -15.80 -1.87
C THR A 52 -5.29 -16.17 -3.23
N GLU A 53 -6.50 -16.70 -3.22
CA GLU A 53 -7.30 -16.93 -4.46
C GLU A 53 -8.36 -15.81 -4.67
N ALA A 54 -8.29 -14.71 -3.91
CA ALA A 54 -9.26 -13.63 -3.99
C ALA A 54 -9.19 -12.84 -5.31
N ASN A 55 -10.31 -12.26 -5.72
CA ASN A 55 -10.31 -11.11 -6.61
C ASN A 55 -9.91 -9.87 -5.82
N ILE A 56 -9.20 -8.96 -6.46
CA ILE A 56 -8.69 -7.78 -5.78
C ILE A 56 -9.12 -6.54 -6.55
N THR A 57 -9.76 -5.63 -5.83
CA THR A 57 -10.02 -4.28 -6.30
C THR A 57 -9.00 -3.35 -5.64
N GLY A 58 -8.16 -2.70 -6.41
CA GLY A 58 -7.22 -1.68 -5.91
C GLY A 58 -7.72 -0.29 -6.28
N ILE A 59 -7.70 0.63 -5.32
CA ILE A 59 -8.10 2.01 -5.54
C ILE A 59 -6.99 3.00 -5.14
N ASP A 60 -6.87 4.06 -5.90
CA ASP A 60 -5.98 5.18 -5.59
C ASP A 60 -6.53 6.46 -6.22
N ILE A 61 -6.26 7.60 -5.61
CA ILE A 61 -6.68 8.90 -6.16
C ILE A 61 -5.78 9.35 -7.32
N SER A 62 -4.59 8.76 -7.47
CA SER A 62 -3.60 9.12 -8.47
C SER A 62 -3.73 8.30 -9.75
N ASP A 63 -4.20 8.92 -10.83
CA ASP A 63 -4.21 8.33 -12.18
C ASP A 63 -2.81 7.80 -12.59
N GLN A 64 -1.75 8.54 -12.28
CA GLN A 64 -0.39 8.12 -12.62
C GLN A 64 0.03 6.83 -11.92
N MET A 65 -0.39 6.62 -10.67
CA MET A 65 -0.12 5.39 -9.91
C MET A 65 -0.91 4.22 -10.49
N ILE A 66 -2.20 4.42 -10.75
CA ILE A 66 -3.09 3.43 -11.38
C ILE A 66 -2.54 2.98 -12.74
N ASN A 67 -2.09 3.91 -13.57
CA ASN A 67 -1.51 3.59 -14.88
C ASN A 67 -0.24 2.73 -14.77
N VAL A 68 0.63 2.99 -13.81
CA VAL A 68 1.82 2.14 -13.54
C VAL A 68 1.40 0.79 -12.99
N GLY A 69 0.45 0.76 -12.06
CA GLY A 69 -0.10 -0.47 -11.48
C GLY A 69 -0.67 -1.41 -12.55
N ASN A 70 -1.49 -0.85 -13.47
CA ASN A 70 -2.07 -1.62 -14.58
C ASN A 70 -0.98 -2.26 -15.47
N LYS A 71 0.09 -1.54 -15.79
CA LYS A 71 1.23 -2.12 -16.53
C LYS A 71 1.90 -3.26 -15.78
N LYS A 72 2.11 -3.14 -14.47
CA LYS A 72 2.66 -4.21 -13.63
C LYS A 72 1.76 -5.44 -13.60
N ILE A 73 0.44 -5.24 -13.45
CA ILE A 73 -0.56 -6.30 -13.43
C ILE A 73 -0.54 -7.06 -14.75
N GLN A 74 -0.52 -6.35 -15.87
CA GLN A 74 -0.43 -6.93 -17.21
C GLN A 74 0.84 -7.76 -17.39
N GLN A 75 2.01 -7.21 -17.03
CA GLN A 75 3.29 -7.92 -17.11
C GLN A 75 3.31 -9.20 -16.28
N LYS A 76 2.57 -9.23 -15.16
CA LYS A 76 2.45 -10.40 -14.28
C LYS A 76 1.28 -11.32 -14.64
N LYS A 77 0.52 -11.03 -15.70
CA LYS A 77 -0.64 -11.79 -16.16
C LYS A 77 -1.73 -11.95 -15.07
N LEU A 78 -1.97 -10.90 -14.30
CA LEU A 78 -2.93 -10.89 -13.19
C LEU A 78 -4.22 -10.11 -13.49
N ASN A 79 -4.48 -9.73 -14.76
CA ASN A 79 -5.61 -8.89 -15.17
C ASN A 79 -6.98 -9.53 -14.89
N ASN A 80 -7.03 -10.85 -14.80
CA ASN A 80 -8.24 -11.60 -14.46
C ASN A 80 -8.53 -11.62 -12.95
N ARG A 81 -7.57 -11.19 -12.13
CA ARG A 81 -7.64 -11.26 -10.66
C ARG A 81 -7.58 -9.89 -9.99
N ILE A 82 -6.98 -8.90 -10.65
CA ILE A 82 -6.80 -7.56 -10.08
C ILE A 82 -7.41 -6.53 -11.02
N LYS A 83 -8.27 -5.67 -10.47
CA LYS A 83 -8.84 -4.49 -11.15
C LYS A 83 -8.42 -3.25 -10.37
N LEU A 84 -8.02 -2.20 -11.08
CA LEU A 84 -7.69 -0.92 -10.47
C LEU A 84 -8.67 0.15 -10.94
N SER A 85 -9.07 1.06 -10.04
CA SER A 85 -9.88 2.24 -10.35
C SER A 85 -9.37 3.48 -9.59
N ILE A 86 -9.72 4.65 -10.13
CA ILE A 86 -9.44 5.94 -9.50
C ILE A 86 -10.62 6.26 -8.61
N GLU A 87 -10.42 6.19 -7.29
CA GLU A 87 -11.47 6.39 -6.30
C GLU A 87 -10.92 7.11 -5.07
N ASP A 88 -11.80 7.83 -4.38
CA ASP A 88 -11.51 8.45 -3.10
C ASP A 88 -11.81 7.47 -1.96
N SER A 89 -10.80 7.17 -1.14
CA SER A 89 -10.93 6.30 0.03
C SER A 89 -11.84 6.87 1.12
N GLU A 90 -12.15 8.15 1.07
CA GLU A 90 -13.08 8.82 1.98
C GLU A 90 -14.53 8.85 1.46
N ASN A 91 -14.77 8.33 0.26
CA ASN A 91 -16.09 8.22 -0.36
C ASN A 91 -16.15 7.02 -1.31
N LEU A 92 -16.13 5.83 -0.74
CA LEU A 92 -16.03 4.58 -1.50
C LEU A 92 -17.32 4.27 -2.28
N PRO A 93 -17.24 4.01 -3.61
CA PRO A 93 -18.41 3.72 -4.44
C PRO A 93 -18.87 2.26 -4.32
N PHE A 94 -18.65 1.63 -3.17
CA PHE A 94 -18.95 0.22 -2.94
C PHE A 94 -20.11 0.08 -1.94
N HIS A 95 -20.84 -1.02 -2.06
CA HIS A 95 -21.92 -1.34 -1.12
C HIS A 95 -21.35 -1.74 0.25
N ASP A 96 -22.17 -1.60 1.28
CA ASP A 96 -21.83 -2.08 2.63
C ASP A 96 -21.55 -3.58 2.62
N ASN A 97 -20.62 -4.02 3.45
CA ASN A 97 -20.28 -5.43 3.63
C ASN A 97 -19.91 -6.16 2.31
N SER A 98 -19.14 -5.50 1.43
CA SER A 98 -18.79 -6.05 0.10
C SER A 98 -17.52 -6.89 0.11
N TYR A 99 -16.57 -6.59 1.01
CA TYR A 99 -15.23 -7.17 0.98
C TYR A 99 -14.94 -8.07 2.18
N ASP A 100 -14.34 -9.23 1.91
CA ASP A 100 -13.91 -10.19 2.95
C ASP A 100 -12.67 -9.69 3.69
N ALA A 101 -11.83 -8.91 3.00
CA ALA A 101 -10.69 -8.26 3.60
C ALA A 101 -10.38 -6.91 2.93
N ILE A 102 -9.78 -6.02 3.70
CA ILE A 102 -9.29 -4.72 3.22
C ILE A 102 -7.80 -4.64 3.57
N THR A 103 -6.99 -4.20 2.61
CA THR A 103 -5.59 -3.89 2.81
C THR A 103 -5.34 -2.41 2.55
N ALA A 104 -4.44 -1.80 3.32
CA ALA A 104 -3.93 -0.46 3.06
C ALA A 104 -2.45 -0.41 3.45
N GLY A 105 -1.59 -0.10 2.49
CA GLY A 105 -0.14 -0.07 2.71
C GLY A 105 0.45 1.31 2.49
N PHE A 106 0.95 1.95 3.56
CA PHE A 106 1.64 3.25 3.54
C PHE A 106 0.77 4.42 3.03
N GLY A 107 -0.56 4.26 3.05
CA GLY A 107 -1.50 5.22 2.48
C GLY A 107 -2.42 5.90 3.49
N VAL A 108 -2.76 5.23 4.59
CA VAL A 108 -3.77 5.71 5.55
C VAL A 108 -3.36 7.04 6.20
N ARG A 109 -2.07 7.28 6.41
CA ARG A 109 -1.53 8.54 6.94
C ARG A 109 -1.76 9.75 6.01
N ASN A 110 -2.08 9.50 4.73
CA ASN A 110 -2.31 10.53 3.73
C ASN A 110 -3.80 10.88 3.56
N PHE A 111 -4.68 10.26 4.33
CA PHE A 111 -6.10 10.61 4.32
C PHE A 111 -6.28 12.06 4.79
N GLU A 112 -7.09 12.81 4.08
CA GLU A 112 -7.42 14.19 4.42
C GLU A 112 -8.30 14.21 5.67
N ASN A 113 -9.26 13.26 5.74
CA ASN A 113 -10.09 13.00 6.91
C ASN A 113 -9.98 11.52 7.31
N LEU A 114 -9.12 11.24 8.28
CA LEU A 114 -8.85 9.89 8.75
C LEU A 114 -10.11 9.18 9.28
N GLU A 115 -10.97 9.88 10.04
CA GLU A 115 -12.18 9.30 10.62
C GLU A 115 -13.16 8.89 9.51
N LYS A 116 -13.33 9.73 8.50
CA LYS A 116 -14.18 9.44 7.35
C LYS A 116 -13.67 8.24 6.56
N GLY A 117 -12.37 8.19 6.25
CA GLY A 117 -11.78 7.05 5.56
C GLY A 117 -11.89 5.75 6.35
N LEU A 118 -11.66 5.79 7.67
CA LEU A 118 -11.84 4.61 8.54
C LEU A 118 -13.31 4.20 8.64
N SER A 119 -14.25 5.14 8.63
CA SER A 119 -15.69 4.85 8.59
C SER A 119 -16.09 4.15 7.30
N GLU A 120 -15.57 4.58 6.15
CA GLU A 120 -15.81 3.92 4.86
C GLU A 120 -15.19 2.51 4.83
N ILE A 121 -13.99 2.35 5.34
CA ILE A 121 -13.37 1.02 5.51
C ILE A 121 -14.28 0.10 6.34
N TYR A 122 -14.77 0.59 7.48
CA TYR A 122 -15.67 -0.17 8.35
C TYR A 122 -17.01 -0.50 7.66
N ARG A 123 -17.55 0.41 6.87
CA ARG A 123 -18.80 0.22 6.14
C ARG A 123 -18.70 -0.88 5.09
N VAL A 124 -17.61 -0.90 4.31
CA VAL A 124 -17.48 -1.83 3.17
C VAL A 124 -16.89 -3.18 3.54
N VAL A 125 -16.22 -3.32 4.69
CA VAL A 125 -15.76 -4.62 5.17
C VAL A 125 -16.95 -5.45 5.67
N LYS A 126 -16.97 -6.74 5.34
CA LYS A 126 -18.00 -7.67 5.83
C LYS A 126 -17.87 -7.88 7.35
N LYS A 127 -18.97 -8.26 7.98
CA LYS A 127 -18.94 -8.78 9.34
C LYS A 127 -17.96 -9.96 9.38
N ASP A 128 -17.07 -9.98 10.39
CA ASP A 128 -15.99 -10.95 10.55
C ASP A 128 -14.90 -10.87 9.44
N GLY A 129 -14.91 -9.81 8.63
CA GLY A 129 -13.85 -9.51 7.66
C GLY A 129 -12.59 -8.95 8.34
N TYR A 130 -11.51 -8.89 7.58
CA TYR A 130 -10.21 -8.42 8.06
C TYR A 130 -9.86 -7.05 7.50
N VAL A 131 -9.32 -6.19 8.35
CA VAL A 131 -8.66 -4.95 7.92
C VAL A 131 -7.18 -5.04 8.30
N VAL A 132 -6.31 -4.93 7.31
CA VAL A 132 -4.85 -5.02 7.47
C VAL A 132 -4.21 -3.73 7.02
N ILE A 133 -3.79 -2.92 7.97
CA ILE A 133 -3.09 -1.67 7.73
C ILE A 133 -1.60 -1.87 7.97
N LEU A 134 -0.78 -1.52 6.98
CA LEU A 134 0.67 -1.57 7.04
C LEU A 134 1.22 -0.15 6.97
N GLU A 135 1.71 0.35 8.08
CA GLU A 135 2.31 1.68 8.17
C GLU A 135 3.70 1.63 8.83
N PRO A 136 4.63 2.49 8.41
CA PRO A 136 5.94 2.55 9.02
C PRO A 136 5.82 3.12 10.43
N SER A 137 6.56 2.54 11.37
CA SER A 137 6.68 3.07 12.72
C SER A 137 8.15 3.34 13.05
N THR A 138 8.40 4.40 13.83
CA THR A 138 9.74 4.71 14.32
C THR A 138 10.11 3.72 15.42
N PRO A 139 11.25 3.00 15.32
CA PRO A 139 11.72 2.14 16.40
C PRO A 139 11.94 2.94 17.68
N LYS A 140 11.48 2.40 18.82
CA LYS A 140 11.62 3.05 20.12
C LYS A 140 12.81 2.55 20.93
N VAL A 141 13.41 1.42 20.53
CA VAL A 141 14.43 0.67 21.31
C VAL A 141 15.84 0.97 20.78
N PHE A 142 16.79 1.14 21.70
CA PHE A 142 18.22 1.19 21.41
C PHE A 142 18.73 -0.18 20.95
N PRO A 143 19.64 -0.31 19.94
CA PRO A 143 20.23 0.74 19.09
C PRO A 143 19.40 1.06 17.83
N LEU A 144 18.27 0.37 17.60
CA LEU A 144 17.47 0.49 16.37
C LEU A 144 16.98 1.92 16.12
N LYS A 145 16.62 2.65 17.18
CA LYS A 145 16.20 4.05 17.09
C LYS A 145 17.30 4.92 16.47
N GLN A 146 18.54 4.76 16.92
CA GLN A 146 19.70 5.56 16.46
C GLN A 146 20.07 5.21 15.01
N ILE A 147 20.11 3.93 14.69
CA ILE A 147 20.38 3.44 13.33
C ILE A 147 19.32 3.98 12.37
N PHE A 148 18.05 3.89 12.75
CA PHE A 148 16.94 4.40 11.96
C PHE A 148 17.04 5.93 11.77
N SER A 149 17.32 6.68 12.84
CA SER A 149 17.50 8.14 12.78
C SER A 149 18.65 8.55 11.85
N ILE A 150 19.80 7.90 11.97
CA ILE A 150 20.97 8.17 11.10
C ILE A 150 20.63 7.83 9.64
N TYR A 151 19.99 6.70 9.40
CA TYR A 151 19.58 6.28 8.07
C TYR A 151 18.64 7.31 7.42
N PHE A 152 17.56 7.69 8.10
CA PHE A 152 16.55 8.61 7.57
C PHE A 152 17.01 10.06 7.50
N GLN A 153 17.86 10.52 8.43
CA GLN A 153 18.29 11.92 8.47
C GLN A 153 19.56 12.20 7.65
N LYS A 154 20.41 11.19 7.43
CA LYS A 154 21.70 11.38 6.75
C LYS A 154 21.86 10.56 5.47
N ILE A 155 21.57 9.27 5.54
CA ILE A 155 21.84 8.36 4.42
C ILE A 155 20.79 8.56 3.32
N LEU A 156 19.53 8.64 3.69
CA LEU A 156 18.41 8.77 2.78
C LEU A 156 18.42 10.08 1.97
N PRO A 157 18.59 11.26 2.57
CA PRO A 157 18.73 12.52 1.82
C PRO A 157 19.94 12.50 0.89
N PHE A 158 21.05 11.88 1.31
CA PHE A 158 22.24 11.73 0.48
C PHE A 158 21.96 10.87 -0.76
N ILE A 159 21.35 9.70 -0.60
CA ILE A 159 20.91 8.84 -1.72
C ILE A 159 19.88 9.56 -2.59
N GLY A 160 18.91 10.23 -1.97
CA GLY A 160 17.89 11.02 -2.67
C GLY A 160 18.51 12.12 -3.53
N SER A 161 19.52 12.81 -3.05
CA SER A 161 20.24 13.85 -3.80
C SER A 161 21.03 13.31 -4.99
N LEU A 162 21.50 12.07 -4.93
CA LEU A 162 22.20 11.39 -6.03
C LEU A 162 21.24 10.90 -7.12
N VAL A 163 20.01 10.52 -6.75
CA VAL A 163 19.02 9.94 -7.67
C VAL A 163 18.08 11.02 -8.23
N SER A 164 17.79 12.05 -7.46
CA SER A 164 16.95 13.18 -7.86
C SER A 164 17.82 14.34 -8.29
N LYS A 165 17.61 14.83 -9.52
CA LYS A 165 18.21 16.10 -9.97
C LYS A 165 17.59 17.33 -9.27
N ASP A 166 16.59 17.13 -8.43
CA ASP A 166 15.84 18.19 -7.76
C ASP A 166 16.15 18.17 -6.24
N LYS A 167 16.87 19.19 -5.79
CA LYS A 167 17.32 19.31 -4.39
C LYS A 167 16.19 19.75 -3.42
N SER A 168 15.03 20.19 -3.94
CA SER A 168 13.95 20.80 -3.12
C SER A 168 12.96 19.78 -2.53
N ALA A 169 12.99 18.52 -2.94
CA ALA A 169 12.00 17.52 -2.53
C ALA A 169 12.25 16.89 -1.13
N TYR A 170 13.36 17.28 -0.44
CA TYR A 170 13.77 16.65 0.82
C TYR A 170 14.28 17.66 1.89
N SER A 171 13.95 18.93 1.73
CA SER A 171 14.20 19.97 2.75
C SER A 171 12.95 20.27 3.57
#